data_95fac10d9d7e7e9b7f957cd4f52e06bf
#
_entry.id   95fac10d9d7e7e9b7f957cd4f52e06bf
#
_cell.length_a   1.000
_cell.length_b   1.000
_cell.length_c   1.000
_cell.angle_alpha   90.00
_cell.angle_beta   90.00
_cell.angle_gamma   90.00
#
_symmetry.space_group_name_H-M   'P 1'
#
loop_
_entity.id
_entity.type
_entity.pdbx_description
1 polymer ?
#
loop_
_entity_poly.entity_id
_entity_poly.type
_entity_poly.pdbx_seq_one_letter_code
_entity_poly.pdbx_strand_id
1 'polypeptide(L)'
;MSSSMKATTEKLRPADLPPGTTLDDFLGGRIAVAQPKAGHRAGSDAVWLQAAVSAQPGDRVLDAGSGVGVAGLCLLARSCQINVTAVDIDRGLCALAEANAERNGFTAHFRSIAADLTAPAETLIAHGLVREGYDQVMANPPFHAEGTVRPAPDKGRAAAHIMQEGALEAWVRFLATFTAPKGRITLIHMPQVLPELLPLLDRRFGAITLFPLFPKEGEPAVRVIVQAQKGSRAGLRLLSGLVLHEAGGRYTDKAEAVLRTGAALELGD
;
A
#
# COMPACT_ATOMS: atom_id res chain seq x y z
N MET A 1 25.22 -10.68 -28.51
CA MET A 1 26.03 -9.78 -27.67
C MET A 1 25.05 -8.95 -26.83
N SER A 2 24.78 -9.41 -25.63
CA SER A 2 23.82 -8.77 -24.71
C SER A 2 24.58 -7.81 -23.81
N SER A 3 24.41 -6.50 -24.06
CA SER A 3 25.01 -5.44 -23.25
C SER A 3 24.14 -5.23 -22.01
N SER A 4 24.56 -5.77 -20.89
CA SER A 4 23.99 -5.51 -19.58
C SER A 4 24.31 -4.08 -19.17
N MET A 5 23.36 -3.16 -19.34
CA MET A 5 23.42 -1.83 -18.74
C MET A 5 23.25 -1.96 -17.23
N LYS A 6 24.36 -2.04 -16.51
CA LYS A 6 24.43 -1.75 -15.08
C LYS A 6 24.26 -0.24 -14.92
N ALA A 7 23.04 0.21 -14.66
CA ALA A 7 22.82 1.56 -14.15
C ALA A 7 23.40 1.62 -12.73
N THR A 8 24.55 2.22 -12.59
CA THR A 8 25.15 2.57 -11.29
C THR A 8 24.35 3.76 -10.77
N THR A 9 23.32 3.49 -9.97
CA THR A 9 22.59 4.53 -9.26
C THR A 9 23.54 5.08 -8.21
N GLU A 10 24.09 6.26 -8.45
CA GLU A 10 24.88 7.01 -7.47
C GLU A 10 23.96 7.26 -6.27
N LYS A 11 24.25 6.64 -5.11
CA LYS A 11 23.46 6.82 -3.88
C LYS A 11 23.53 8.30 -3.51
N LEU A 12 22.40 9.02 -3.68
CA LEU A 12 22.26 10.40 -3.28
C LEU A 12 22.70 10.59 -1.82
N ARG A 13 23.48 11.65 -1.59
CA ARG A 13 24.03 11.95 -0.26
C ARG A 13 22.90 12.46 0.66
N PRO A 14 22.99 12.27 1.99
CA PRO A 14 22.05 12.85 2.96
C PRO A 14 21.84 14.38 2.82
N ALA A 15 22.80 15.09 2.21
CA ALA A 15 22.74 16.52 1.98
C ALA A 15 21.68 16.96 0.96
N ASP A 16 21.17 16.05 0.13
CA ASP A 16 20.21 16.35 -0.95
C ASP A 16 18.75 16.08 -0.53
N LEU A 17 18.52 15.83 0.76
CA LEU A 17 17.18 15.56 1.27
C LEU A 17 16.41 16.85 1.58
N PRO A 18 15.08 16.88 1.32
CA PRO A 18 14.25 18.01 1.77
C PRO A 18 14.39 18.22 3.29
N PRO A 19 14.41 19.46 3.77
CA PRO A 19 14.48 19.75 5.20
C PRO A 19 13.39 19.00 5.97
N GLY A 20 13.73 18.47 7.15
CA GLY A 20 12.77 17.75 7.98
C GLY A 20 12.46 16.32 7.56
N THR A 21 13.24 15.74 6.63
CA THR A 21 13.10 14.34 6.20
C THR A 21 14.28 13.48 6.64
N THR A 22 14.08 12.16 6.59
CA THR A 22 15.11 11.11 6.68
C THR A 22 15.04 10.24 5.44
N LEU A 23 16.12 9.55 5.12
CA LEU A 23 16.14 8.54 4.07
C LEU A 23 16.06 7.14 4.70
N ASP A 24 15.08 6.36 4.27
CA ASP A 24 14.87 4.98 4.72
C ASP A 24 15.04 4.01 3.55
N ASP A 25 15.67 2.88 3.83
CA ASP A 25 15.90 1.83 2.84
C ASP A 25 14.81 0.75 2.95
N PHE A 26 14.25 0.38 1.79
CA PHE A 26 13.32 -0.74 1.63
C PHE A 26 13.88 -1.79 0.67
N LEU A 27 13.37 -3.00 0.75
CA LEU A 27 13.79 -4.14 -0.09
C LEU A 27 15.31 -4.36 -0.08
N GLY A 28 15.92 -4.34 1.12
CA GLY A 28 17.36 -4.55 1.26
C GLY A 28 18.23 -3.43 0.66
N GLY A 29 17.71 -2.20 0.58
CA GLY A 29 18.39 -1.04 0.02
C GLY A 29 18.20 -0.88 -1.49
N ARG A 30 17.30 -1.65 -2.11
CA ARG A 30 16.94 -1.47 -3.53
C ARG A 30 16.10 -0.21 -3.77
N ILE A 31 15.35 0.21 -2.76
CA ILE A 31 14.47 1.39 -2.78
C ILE A 31 14.84 2.29 -1.62
N ALA A 32 15.18 3.54 -1.92
CA ALA A 32 15.48 4.57 -0.93
C ALA A 32 14.39 5.64 -0.94
N VAL A 33 13.73 5.85 0.20
CA VAL A 33 12.57 6.74 0.32
C VAL A 33 12.82 7.83 1.35
N ALA A 34 12.71 9.08 0.94
CA ALA A 34 12.66 10.21 1.86
C ALA A 34 11.30 10.21 2.57
N GLN A 35 11.33 10.26 3.90
CA GLN A 35 10.13 10.31 4.74
C GLN A 35 10.22 11.47 5.75
N PRO A 36 9.09 12.08 6.16
CA PRO A 36 9.06 13.07 7.23
C PRO A 36 9.66 12.50 8.53
N LYS A 37 10.45 13.30 9.26
CA LYS A 37 10.98 12.93 10.58
C LYS A 37 9.90 12.78 11.64
N ALA A 38 8.78 13.46 11.46
CA ALA A 38 7.64 13.47 12.36
C ALA A 38 6.35 13.20 11.59
N GLY A 39 5.33 12.63 12.24
CA GLY A 39 4.06 12.23 11.63
C GLY A 39 4.03 10.75 11.26
N HIS A 40 3.12 10.39 10.35
CA HIS A 40 3.00 9.02 9.87
C HIS A 40 4.19 8.68 8.97
N ARG A 41 4.77 7.51 9.21
CA ARG A 41 5.88 6.96 8.41
C ARG A 41 5.48 5.56 7.92
N ALA A 42 5.71 5.30 6.66
CA ALA A 42 5.53 3.98 6.11
C ALA A 42 6.58 3.01 6.71
N GLY A 43 6.13 1.83 7.05
CA GLY A 43 6.95 0.74 7.58
C GLY A 43 6.78 -0.54 6.77
N SER A 44 6.94 -1.68 7.45
CA SER A 44 6.82 -3.01 6.83
C SER A 44 5.44 -3.29 6.22
N ASP A 45 4.36 -2.67 6.73
CA ASP A 45 3.01 -2.84 6.19
C ASP A 45 2.93 -2.49 4.68
N ALA A 46 3.63 -1.44 4.24
CA ALA A 46 3.73 -1.08 2.82
C ALA A 46 4.44 -2.16 1.98
N VAL A 47 5.44 -2.83 2.56
CA VAL A 47 6.15 -3.93 1.89
C VAL A 47 5.30 -5.19 1.82
N TRP A 48 4.56 -5.52 2.90
CA TRP A 48 3.62 -6.65 2.90
C TRP A 48 2.48 -6.41 1.90
N LEU A 49 1.94 -5.20 1.86
CA LEU A 49 0.87 -4.81 0.94
C LEU A 49 1.29 -5.04 -0.52
N GLN A 50 2.39 -4.44 -0.96
CA GLN A 50 2.86 -4.59 -2.34
C GLN A 50 3.20 -6.04 -2.69
N ALA A 51 3.71 -6.84 -1.72
CA ALA A 51 4.06 -8.24 -1.95
C ALA A 51 2.84 -9.10 -2.29
N ALA A 52 1.66 -8.71 -1.82
CA ALA A 52 0.39 -9.38 -2.09
C ALA A 52 -0.28 -8.95 -3.41
N VAL A 53 0.18 -7.88 -4.05
CA VAL A 53 -0.40 -7.41 -5.33
C VAL A 53 0.11 -8.26 -6.47
N SER A 54 -0.79 -8.96 -7.18
CA SER A 54 -0.47 -9.83 -8.33
C SER A 54 -0.45 -9.05 -9.64
N ALA A 55 0.31 -7.94 -9.70
CA ALA A 55 0.38 -7.10 -10.89
C ALA A 55 1.07 -7.81 -12.06
N GLN A 56 0.49 -7.68 -13.24
CA GLN A 56 1.00 -8.21 -14.50
C GLN A 56 1.60 -7.09 -15.36
N PRO A 57 2.49 -7.39 -16.30
CA PRO A 57 2.98 -6.41 -17.25
C PRO A 57 1.84 -5.70 -17.98
N GLY A 58 1.87 -4.37 -17.98
CA GLY A 58 0.82 -3.53 -18.56
C GLY A 58 -0.25 -3.06 -17.57
N ASP A 59 -0.33 -3.64 -16.38
CA ASP A 59 -1.33 -3.27 -15.37
C ASP A 59 -1.20 -1.79 -14.97
N ARG A 60 -2.34 -1.17 -14.77
CA ARG A 60 -2.50 0.13 -14.10
C ARG A 60 -2.82 -0.12 -12.63
N VAL A 61 -1.96 0.35 -11.78
CA VAL A 61 -2.07 0.19 -10.32
C VAL A 61 -2.47 1.51 -9.68
N LEU A 62 -3.41 1.48 -8.75
CA LEU A 62 -3.79 2.61 -7.90
C LEU A 62 -3.34 2.32 -6.46
N ASP A 63 -2.53 3.21 -5.89
CA ASP A 63 -2.11 3.18 -4.49
C ASP A 63 -2.89 4.26 -3.72
N ALA A 64 -3.89 3.83 -2.96
CA ALA A 64 -4.83 4.71 -2.26
C ALA A 64 -4.35 5.01 -0.84
N GLY A 65 -4.20 6.30 -0.51
CA GLY A 65 -3.59 6.75 0.74
C GLY A 65 -2.09 6.43 0.76
N SER A 66 -1.41 6.73 -0.34
CA SER A 66 -0.06 6.28 -0.63
C SER A 66 1.02 6.88 0.28
N GLY A 67 0.71 7.98 1.00
CA GLY A 67 1.73 8.72 1.73
C GLY A 67 2.88 9.14 0.83
N VAL A 68 4.10 8.78 1.19
CA VAL A 68 5.31 9.08 0.40
C VAL A 68 5.61 8.04 -0.71
N GLY A 69 4.65 7.17 -1.03
CA GLY A 69 4.68 6.26 -2.16
C GLY A 69 5.41 4.94 -1.95
N VAL A 70 5.70 4.51 -0.70
CA VAL A 70 6.52 3.32 -0.42
C VAL A 70 5.96 2.05 -1.07
N ALA A 71 4.64 1.78 -0.94
CA ALA A 71 4.05 0.56 -1.49
C ALA A 71 4.14 0.53 -3.02
N GLY A 72 3.77 1.63 -3.68
CA GLY A 72 3.87 1.78 -5.14
C GLY A 72 5.29 1.64 -5.66
N LEU A 73 6.27 2.27 -5.00
CA LEU A 73 7.68 2.20 -5.41
C LEU A 73 8.28 0.80 -5.21
N CYS A 74 7.96 0.14 -4.09
CA CYS A 74 8.37 -1.25 -3.87
C CYS A 74 7.75 -2.20 -4.90
N LEU A 75 6.50 -1.96 -5.31
CA LEU A 75 5.83 -2.74 -6.35
C LEU A 75 6.50 -2.52 -7.71
N LEU A 76 6.86 -1.29 -8.09
CA LEU A 76 7.61 -0.98 -9.31
C LEU A 76 8.99 -1.64 -9.33
N ALA A 77 9.68 -1.72 -8.20
CA ALA A 77 10.97 -2.42 -8.11
C ALA A 77 10.85 -3.92 -8.35
N ARG A 78 9.68 -4.50 -8.09
CA ARG A 78 9.38 -5.91 -8.33
C ARG A 78 8.81 -6.17 -9.72
N SER A 79 8.00 -5.25 -10.23
CA SER A 79 7.22 -5.40 -11.47
C SER A 79 7.41 -4.16 -12.35
N CYS A 80 8.49 -4.11 -13.12
CA CYS A 80 8.96 -2.92 -13.83
C CYS A 80 8.11 -2.51 -15.06
N GLN A 81 7.11 -3.28 -15.46
CA GLN A 81 6.27 -2.99 -16.64
C GLN A 81 4.83 -2.62 -16.26
N ILE A 82 4.65 -1.95 -15.13
CA ILE A 82 3.35 -1.46 -14.65
C ILE A 82 3.38 0.06 -14.54
N ASN A 83 2.20 0.68 -14.42
CA ASN A 83 2.07 2.10 -14.14
C ASN A 83 1.34 2.31 -12.81
N VAL A 84 1.94 3.06 -11.90
CA VAL A 84 1.38 3.35 -10.58
C VAL A 84 0.85 4.78 -10.55
N THR A 85 -0.41 4.93 -10.14
CA THR A 85 -0.99 6.20 -9.72
C THR A 85 -1.16 6.17 -8.21
N ALA A 86 -0.43 7.01 -7.50
CA ALA A 86 -0.51 7.19 -6.06
C ALA A 86 -1.50 8.32 -5.74
N VAL A 87 -2.31 8.17 -4.70
CA VAL A 87 -3.25 9.21 -4.26
C VAL A 87 -3.14 9.41 -2.77
N ASP A 88 -2.99 10.66 -2.34
CA ASP A 88 -3.03 11.04 -0.93
C ASP A 88 -3.69 12.40 -0.77
N ILE A 89 -4.26 12.67 0.40
CA ILE A 89 -4.87 13.97 0.70
C ILE A 89 -3.81 15.06 0.93
N ASP A 90 -2.64 14.68 1.41
CA ASP A 90 -1.54 15.60 1.73
C ASP A 90 -0.69 15.90 0.49
N ARG A 91 -0.77 17.14 0.02
CA ARG A 91 0.01 17.62 -1.13
C ARG A 91 1.53 17.52 -0.92
N GLY A 92 1.99 17.69 0.32
CA GLY A 92 3.40 17.59 0.67
C GLY A 92 3.90 16.16 0.55
N LEU A 93 3.10 15.18 1.00
CA LEU A 93 3.41 13.76 0.83
C LEU A 93 3.38 13.36 -0.64
N CYS A 94 2.42 13.85 -1.43
CA CYS A 94 2.37 13.62 -2.87
C CYS A 94 3.62 14.16 -3.59
N ALA A 95 4.05 15.37 -3.28
CA ALA A 95 5.27 15.94 -3.85
C ALA A 95 6.52 15.13 -3.44
N LEU A 96 6.54 14.63 -2.20
CA LEU A 96 7.64 13.79 -1.73
C LEU A 96 7.62 12.40 -2.39
N ALA A 97 6.43 11.84 -2.69
CA ALA A 97 6.28 10.61 -3.44
C ALA A 97 6.82 10.73 -4.88
N GLU A 98 6.55 11.85 -5.57
CA GLU A 98 7.14 12.15 -6.89
C GLU A 98 8.66 12.23 -6.82
N ALA A 99 9.22 12.97 -5.84
CA ALA A 99 10.66 13.06 -5.63
C ALA A 99 11.29 11.70 -5.29
N ASN A 100 10.58 10.83 -4.57
CA ASN A 100 11.01 9.47 -4.30
C ASN A 100 10.97 8.60 -5.57
N ALA A 101 9.98 8.78 -6.44
CA ALA A 101 9.92 8.09 -7.73
C ALA A 101 11.09 8.50 -8.63
N GLU A 102 11.41 9.78 -8.69
CA GLU A 102 12.58 10.29 -9.42
C GLU A 102 13.88 9.71 -8.87
N ARG A 103 14.05 9.73 -7.53
CA ARG A 103 15.24 9.18 -6.84
C ARG A 103 15.49 7.72 -7.18
N ASN A 104 14.44 6.93 -7.37
CA ASN A 104 14.51 5.51 -7.67
C ASN A 104 14.42 5.19 -9.17
N GLY A 105 14.38 6.21 -10.05
CA GLY A 105 14.32 6.02 -11.51
C GLY A 105 12.97 5.58 -12.06
N PHE A 106 11.87 5.85 -11.35
CA PHE A 106 10.51 5.43 -11.73
C PHE A 106 9.63 6.55 -12.29
N THR A 107 10.17 7.73 -12.60
CA THR A 107 9.41 8.90 -13.07
C THR A 107 8.48 8.59 -14.26
N ALA A 108 8.89 7.70 -15.17
CA ALA A 108 8.08 7.33 -16.33
C ALA A 108 6.87 6.44 -15.99
N HIS A 109 6.87 5.80 -14.81
CA HIS A 109 5.91 4.77 -14.42
C HIS A 109 5.16 5.10 -13.11
N PHE A 110 5.43 6.26 -12.52
CA PHE A 110 4.83 6.68 -11.26
C PHE A 110 4.33 8.12 -11.39
N ARG A 111 3.12 8.36 -10.91
CA ARG A 111 2.57 9.70 -10.71
C ARG A 111 1.83 9.77 -9.39
N SER A 112 1.80 10.93 -8.74
CA SER A 112 1.05 11.17 -7.52
C SER A 112 -0.02 12.26 -7.72
N ILE A 113 -1.18 12.07 -7.11
CA ILE A 113 -2.33 12.97 -7.19
C ILE A 113 -2.75 13.35 -5.78
N ALA A 114 -2.78 14.66 -5.49
CA ALA A 114 -3.31 15.14 -4.23
C ALA A 114 -4.84 15.24 -4.29
N ALA A 115 -5.55 14.32 -3.60
CA ALA A 115 -6.99 14.28 -3.58
C ALA A 115 -7.52 13.60 -2.31
N ASP A 116 -8.68 14.05 -1.83
CA ASP A 116 -9.42 13.41 -0.76
C ASP A 116 -10.19 12.21 -1.32
N LEU A 117 -9.86 11.00 -0.90
CA LEU A 117 -10.49 9.75 -1.34
C LEU A 117 -11.99 9.68 -1.00
N THR A 118 -12.45 10.46 -0.02
CA THR A 118 -13.86 10.52 0.38
C THR A 118 -14.70 11.46 -0.48
N ALA A 119 -14.05 12.29 -1.32
CA ALA A 119 -14.71 13.20 -2.23
C ALA A 119 -15.60 12.48 -3.26
N PRO A 120 -16.60 13.17 -3.86
CA PRO A 120 -17.37 12.64 -4.97
C PRO A 120 -16.49 12.15 -6.11
N ALA A 121 -16.91 11.07 -6.77
CA ALA A 121 -16.11 10.45 -7.84
C ALA A 121 -15.81 11.42 -9.00
N GLU A 122 -16.74 12.31 -9.32
CA GLU A 122 -16.57 13.33 -10.37
C GLU A 122 -15.42 14.31 -10.05
N THR A 123 -15.29 14.68 -8.77
CA THR A 123 -14.16 15.49 -8.29
C THR A 123 -12.85 14.74 -8.46
N LEU A 124 -12.80 13.47 -8.08
CA LEU A 124 -11.62 12.63 -8.22
C LEU A 124 -11.21 12.42 -9.69
N ILE A 125 -12.20 12.24 -10.57
CA ILE A 125 -11.98 12.16 -12.03
C ILE A 125 -11.43 13.49 -12.58
N ALA A 126 -11.93 14.61 -12.12
CA ALA A 126 -11.40 15.93 -12.51
C ALA A 126 -9.95 16.14 -12.06
N HIS A 127 -9.49 15.46 -10.99
CA HIS A 127 -8.10 15.40 -10.58
C HIS A 127 -7.24 14.38 -11.36
N GLY A 128 -7.84 13.68 -12.34
CA GLY A 128 -7.10 12.79 -13.24
C GLY A 128 -7.18 11.29 -12.89
N LEU A 129 -8.05 10.89 -11.94
CA LEU A 129 -8.36 9.48 -11.74
C LEU A 129 -9.30 8.98 -12.84
N VAL A 130 -9.16 7.71 -13.20
CA VAL A 130 -9.97 7.07 -14.24
C VAL A 130 -10.94 6.09 -13.61
N ARG A 131 -12.25 6.34 -13.72
CA ARG A 131 -13.29 5.42 -13.24
C ARG A 131 -13.11 4.04 -13.88
N GLU A 132 -13.13 2.98 -13.06
CA GLU A 132 -12.89 1.60 -13.52
C GLU A 132 -11.60 1.46 -14.34
N GLY A 133 -10.61 2.29 -14.01
CA GLY A 133 -9.39 2.46 -14.81
C GLY A 133 -8.19 1.68 -14.30
N TYR A 134 -8.30 0.95 -13.18
CA TYR A 134 -7.14 0.31 -12.55
C TYR A 134 -7.34 -1.18 -12.38
N ASP A 135 -6.38 -1.94 -12.88
CA ASP A 135 -6.41 -3.40 -12.86
C ASP A 135 -6.11 -3.94 -11.45
N GLN A 136 -5.27 -3.23 -10.70
CA GLN A 136 -4.96 -3.47 -9.29
C GLN A 136 -5.16 -2.19 -8.49
N VAL A 137 -5.83 -2.29 -7.36
CA VAL A 137 -5.98 -1.18 -6.41
C VAL A 137 -5.52 -1.64 -5.05
N MET A 138 -4.56 -0.96 -4.45
CA MET A 138 -4.05 -1.30 -3.13
C MET A 138 -4.24 -0.17 -2.14
N ALA A 139 -4.38 -0.52 -0.86
CA ALA A 139 -4.52 0.46 0.19
C ALA A 139 -4.03 -0.07 1.55
N ASN A 140 -3.46 0.84 2.32
CA ASN A 140 -3.16 0.69 3.73
C ASN A 140 -3.92 1.78 4.52
N PRO A 141 -5.24 1.61 4.73
CA PRO A 141 -6.06 2.63 5.40
C PRO A 141 -5.57 2.90 6.83
N PRO A 142 -5.79 4.09 7.38
CA PRO A 142 -5.41 4.40 8.77
C PRO A 142 -6.14 3.48 9.77
N PHE A 143 -5.42 3.05 10.83
CA PHE A 143 -5.83 1.99 11.76
C PHE A 143 -6.44 2.52 13.06
N HIS A 144 -7.46 3.30 13.15
CA HIS A 144 -7.94 3.74 14.45
C HIS A 144 -9.34 3.24 14.80
N ALA A 145 -9.35 2.37 15.85
CA ALA A 145 -10.51 2.19 16.69
C ALA A 145 -10.63 3.40 17.63
N GLU A 146 -11.86 3.86 17.88
CA GLU A 146 -12.15 4.84 18.93
C GLU A 146 -11.54 4.38 20.27
N GLY A 147 -10.86 5.29 20.94
CA GLY A 147 -10.44 5.12 22.34
C GLY A 147 -8.95 4.90 22.64
N THR A 148 -8.06 4.82 21.63
CA THR A 148 -6.62 4.57 21.86
C THR A 148 -5.71 5.79 21.65
N VAL A 149 -6.22 6.95 21.31
CA VAL A 149 -5.39 8.12 21.06
C VAL A 149 -5.45 9.10 22.24
N ARG A 150 -4.35 9.22 22.99
CA ARG A 150 -4.12 10.45 23.78
C ARG A 150 -4.07 11.62 22.81
N PRO A 151 -4.83 12.72 23.04
CA PRO A 151 -4.80 13.88 22.15
C PRO A 151 -3.36 14.41 22.08
N ALA A 152 -2.76 14.33 20.89
CA ALA A 152 -1.49 15.00 20.64
C ALA A 152 -1.75 16.50 20.52
N PRO A 153 -0.85 17.38 21.03
CA PRO A 153 -1.05 18.83 21.04
C PRO A 153 -1.07 19.50 19.66
N ASP A 154 -0.87 18.75 18.60
CA ASP A 154 -0.69 19.29 17.24
C ASP A 154 -1.90 18.99 16.37
N LYS A 155 -2.64 20.04 15.96
CA LYS A 155 -3.88 19.96 15.18
C LYS A 155 -3.73 19.24 13.83
N GLY A 156 -2.50 19.12 13.28
CA GLY A 156 -2.21 18.40 12.05
C GLY A 156 -2.20 16.88 12.20
N ARG A 157 -1.96 16.34 13.41
CA ARG A 157 -1.93 14.89 13.69
C ARG A 157 -3.32 14.30 13.96
N ALA A 158 -4.26 15.10 14.44
CA ALA A 158 -5.60 14.63 14.76
C ALA A 158 -6.40 14.25 13.50
N ALA A 159 -6.17 14.93 12.38
CA ALA A 159 -6.88 14.66 11.12
C ALA A 159 -6.46 13.34 10.44
N ALA A 160 -5.21 12.90 10.65
CA ALA A 160 -4.68 11.66 10.04
C ALA A 160 -5.05 10.38 10.83
N HIS A 161 -5.67 10.51 12.00
CA HIS A 161 -5.74 9.43 12.97
C HIS A 161 -7.14 9.01 13.43
N ILE A 162 -8.20 9.64 12.96
CA ILE A 162 -9.56 9.27 13.34
C ILE A 162 -10.33 8.88 12.08
N MET A 163 -10.54 7.58 11.87
CA MET A 163 -11.58 7.14 10.96
C MET A 163 -12.91 7.57 11.60
N GLN A 164 -13.53 8.60 11.04
CA GLN A 164 -14.89 9.00 11.39
C GLN A 164 -15.84 7.84 11.05
N GLU A 165 -16.95 7.75 11.76
CA GLU A 165 -18.03 6.80 11.44
C GLU A 165 -18.35 6.86 9.93
N GLY A 166 -18.34 5.71 9.24
CA GLY A 166 -18.52 5.65 7.77
C GLY A 166 -17.25 5.87 6.92
N ALA A 167 -16.09 6.16 7.49
CA ALA A 167 -14.87 6.35 6.71
C ALA A 167 -14.46 5.07 5.97
N LEU A 168 -14.56 3.89 6.59
CA LEU A 168 -14.25 2.63 5.94
C LEU A 168 -15.17 2.36 4.73
N GLU A 169 -16.47 2.71 4.84
CA GLU A 169 -17.39 2.62 3.70
C GLU A 169 -16.98 3.56 2.56
N ALA A 170 -16.54 4.78 2.87
CA ALA A 170 -16.03 5.71 1.87
C ALA A 170 -14.80 5.16 1.15
N TRP A 171 -13.86 4.55 1.88
CA TRP A 171 -12.72 3.86 1.30
C TRP A 171 -13.14 2.71 0.38
N VAL A 172 -14.00 1.82 0.83
CA VAL A 172 -14.50 0.69 0.01
C VAL A 172 -15.24 1.18 -1.23
N ARG A 173 -16.02 2.27 -1.11
CA ARG A 173 -16.69 2.92 -2.25
C ARG A 173 -15.67 3.46 -3.26
N PHE A 174 -14.62 4.13 -2.80
CA PHE A 174 -13.51 4.60 -3.63
C PHE A 174 -12.85 3.44 -4.38
N LEU A 175 -12.44 2.40 -3.65
CA LEU A 175 -11.81 1.22 -4.24
C LEU A 175 -12.71 0.61 -5.33
N ALA A 176 -14.00 0.42 -5.05
CA ALA A 176 -14.94 -0.14 -6.01
C ALA A 176 -15.15 0.74 -7.25
N THR A 177 -15.12 2.07 -7.08
CA THR A 177 -15.32 3.03 -8.17
C THR A 177 -14.17 3.01 -9.16
N PHE A 178 -12.95 2.86 -8.67
CA PHE A 178 -11.75 3.00 -9.50
C PHE A 178 -11.16 1.66 -9.96
N THR A 179 -11.50 0.53 -9.33
CA THR A 179 -11.12 -0.81 -9.80
C THR A 179 -11.84 -1.15 -11.09
N ALA A 180 -11.11 -1.62 -12.09
CA ALA A 180 -11.63 -2.10 -13.37
C ALA A 180 -12.54 -3.34 -13.20
N PRO A 181 -13.44 -3.64 -14.15
CA PRO A 181 -14.13 -4.93 -14.18
C PRO A 181 -13.13 -6.10 -14.15
N LYS A 182 -13.34 -7.08 -13.26
CA LYS A 182 -12.41 -8.18 -12.96
C LYS A 182 -11.09 -7.77 -12.31
N GLY A 183 -10.84 -6.48 -12.11
CA GLY A 183 -9.69 -5.98 -11.36
C GLY A 183 -9.73 -6.41 -9.90
N ARG A 184 -8.62 -6.31 -9.22
CA ARG A 184 -8.45 -6.75 -7.83
C ARG A 184 -8.15 -5.58 -6.90
N ILE A 185 -8.66 -5.68 -5.69
CA ILE A 185 -8.24 -4.83 -4.57
C ILE A 185 -7.36 -5.64 -3.63
N THR A 186 -6.38 -4.98 -3.01
CA THR A 186 -5.54 -5.55 -1.96
C THR A 186 -5.44 -4.54 -0.82
N LEU A 187 -5.83 -4.95 0.37
CA LEU A 187 -5.80 -4.14 1.59
C LEU A 187 -4.90 -4.81 2.62
N ILE A 188 -4.20 -4.02 3.43
CA ILE A 188 -3.59 -4.49 4.67
C ILE A 188 -4.21 -3.75 5.85
N HIS A 189 -4.55 -4.47 6.91
CA HIS A 189 -5.15 -3.87 8.10
C HIS A 189 -4.96 -4.75 9.35
N MET A 190 -5.35 -4.25 10.52
CA MET A 190 -5.49 -5.08 11.72
C MET A 190 -6.70 -6.02 11.57
N PRO A 191 -6.65 -7.28 12.07
CA PRO A 191 -7.76 -8.23 11.95
C PRO A 191 -9.10 -7.75 12.53
N GLN A 192 -9.07 -6.85 13.48
CA GLN A 192 -10.26 -6.27 14.14
C GLN A 192 -11.18 -5.51 13.16
N VAL A 193 -10.68 -5.11 12.00
CA VAL A 193 -11.49 -4.45 10.96
C VAL A 193 -12.45 -5.40 10.25
N LEU A 194 -12.18 -6.71 10.26
CA LEU A 194 -12.90 -7.69 9.43
C LEU A 194 -14.42 -7.68 9.64
N PRO A 195 -14.97 -7.60 10.87
CA PRO A 195 -16.42 -7.56 11.06
C PRO A 195 -17.11 -6.40 10.33
N GLU A 196 -16.45 -5.25 10.18
CA GLU A 196 -16.97 -4.09 9.46
C GLU A 196 -16.64 -4.17 7.96
N LEU A 197 -15.41 -4.55 7.62
CA LEU A 197 -14.90 -4.55 6.25
C LEU A 197 -15.60 -5.59 5.36
N LEU A 198 -15.78 -6.82 5.84
CA LEU A 198 -16.29 -7.92 5.02
C LEU A 198 -17.71 -7.65 4.47
N PRO A 199 -18.68 -7.15 5.24
CA PRO A 199 -20.01 -6.80 4.72
C PRO A 199 -19.97 -5.68 3.68
N LEU A 200 -19.01 -4.75 3.77
CA LEU A 200 -18.84 -3.66 2.81
C LEU A 200 -18.26 -4.17 1.48
N LEU A 201 -17.32 -5.13 1.56
CA LEU A 201 -16.73 -5.76 0.38
C LEU A 201 -17.72 -6.66 -0.35
N ASP A 202 -18.45 -7.49 0.35
CA ASP A 202 -19.37 -8.49 -0.22
C ASP A 202 -20.43 -7.89 -1.15
N ARG A 203 -20.79 -6.62 -0.92
CA ARG A 203 -21.71 -5.89 -1.79
C ARG A 203 -21.14 -5.51 -3.17
N ARG A 204 -19.82 -5.53 -3.34
CA ARG A 204 -19.13 -4.95 -4.51
C ARG A 204 -18.10 -5.88 -5.13
N PHE A 205 -17.59 -6.82 -4.36
CA PHE A 205 -16.50 -7.74 -4.71
C PHE A 205 -16.88 -9.17 -4.31
N GLY A 206 -16.18 -10.13 -4.92
CA GLY A 206 -16.21 -11.53 -4.50
C GLY A 206 -14.79 -12.11 -4.54
N ALA A 207 -14.67 -13.42 -4.45
CA ALA A 207 -13.37 -14.11 -4.33
C ALA A 207 -12.51 -13.48 -3.21
N ILE A 208 -13.14 -13.11 -2.08
CA ILE A 208 -12.45 -12.49 -0.95
C ILE A 208 -11.46 -13.49 -0.39
N THR A 209 -10.19 -13.11 -0.33
CA THR A 209 -9.12 -13.93 0.24
C THR A 209 -8.54 -13.21 1.46
N LEU A 210 -8.51 -13.90 2.58
CA LEU A 210 -7.91 -13.43 3.83
C LEU A 210 -6.57 -14.13 4.04
N PHE A 211 -5.50 -13.36 4.20
CA PHE A 211 -4.14 -13.85 4.45
C PHE A 211 -3.60 -13.20 5.73
N PRO A 212 -3.68 -13.91 6.88
CA PRO A 212 -3.22 -13.38 8.16
C PRO A 212 -1.69 -13.35 8.25
N LEU A 213 -1.15 -12.34 8.94
CA LEU A 213 0.26 -12.24 9.30
C LEU A 213 0.39 -12.42 10.83
N PHE A 214 1.07 -13.48 11.22
CA PHE A 214 1.26 -13.85 12.62
C PHE A 214 2.63 -13.37 13.11
N PRO A 215 2.75 -12.70 14.27
CA PRO A 215 4.04 -12.27 14.76
C PRO A 215 4.96 -13.46 15.07
N LYS A 216 4.42 -14.52 15.68
CA LYS A 216 5.08 -15.81 15.94
C LYS A 216 4.09 -16.95 15.82
N GLU A 217 4.62 -18.17 15.72
CA GLU A 217 3.81 -19.38 15.75
C GLU A 217 2.97 -19.47 17.04
N GLY A 218 1.68 -19.78 16.89
CA GLY A 218 0.73 -19.87 18.01
C GLY A 218 0.21 -18.54 18.54
N GLU A 219 0.71 -17.39 18.07
CA GLU A 219 0.22 -16.08 18.47
C GLU A 219 -0.92 -15.60 17.53
N PRO A 220 -1.84 -14.74 18.02
CA PRO A 220 -2.86 -14.13 17.17
C PRO A 220 -2.26 -13.29 16.06
N ALA A 221 -2.93 -13.26 14.89
CA ALA A 221 -2.52 -12.42 13.78
C ALA A 221 -2.54 -10.92 14.16
N VAL A 222 -1.49 -10.21 13.80
CA VAL A 222 -1.36 -8.75 14.03
C VAL A 222 -1.76 -7.93 12.80
N ARG A 223 -1.73 -8.55 11.62
CA ARG A 223 -2.21 -7.96 10.36
C ARG A 223 -2.98 -9.01 9.57
N VAL A 224 -3.84 -8.54 8.72
CA VAL A 224 -4.50 -9.33 7.68
C VAL A 224 -4.38 -8.61 6.35
N ILE A 225 -3.96 -9.35 5.33
CA ILE A 225 -4.08 -8.90 3.95
C ILE A 225 -5.42 -9.41 3.44
N VAL A 226 -6.21 -8.51 2.89
CA VAL A 226 -7.53 -8.80 2.30
C VAL A 226 -7.45 -8.51 0.82
N GLN A 227 -7.65 -9.53 0.00
CA GLN A 227 -7.74 -9.37 -1.44
C GLN A 227 -9.15 -9.72 -1.90
N ALA A 228 -9.67 -9.00 -2.91
CA ALA A 228 -10.97 -9.30 -3.47
C ALA A 228 -11.05 -8.90 -4.95
N GLN A 229 -11.91 -9.53 -5.73
CA GLN A 229 -12.06 -9.29 -7.16
C GLN A 229 -13.39 -8.64 -7.49
N LYS A 230 -13.36 -7.55 -8.24
CA LYS A 230 -14.57 -6.86 -8.69
C LYS A 230 -15.40 -7.72 -9.66
N GLY A 231 -16.69 -7.84 -9.37
CA GLY A 231 -17.63 -8.59 -10.19
C GLY A 231 -17.54 -10.12 -10.07
N SER A 232 -16.65 -10.66 -9.22
CA SER A 232 -16.62 -12.08 -8.89
C SER A 232 -17.80 -12.44 -7.99
N ARG A 233 -18.25 -13.71 -8.07
CA ARG A 233 -19.23 -14.32 -7.16
C ARG A 233 -18.64 -15.53 -6.41
N ALA A 234 -17.32 -15.75 -6.53
CA ALA A 234 -16.65 -16.82 -5.79
C ALA A 234 -16.64 -16.51 -4.29
N GLY A 235 -16.73 -17.54 -3.49
CA GLY A 235 -16.77 -17.45 -2.03
C GLY A 235 -15.48 -16.95 -1.40
N LEU A 236 -15.56 -16.71 -0.08
CA LEU A 236 -14.42 -16.30 0.74
C LEU A 236 -13.45 -17.48 0.96
N ARG A 237 -12.16 -17.18 0.93
CA ARG A 237 -11.08 -18.11 1.30
C ARG A 237 -10.28 -17.52 2.48
N LEU A 238 -10.04 -18.35 3.49
CA LEU A 238 -9.11 -18.04 4.57
C LEU A 238 -7.86 -18.91 4.40
N LEU A 239 -6.73 -18.26 4.15
CA LEU A 239 -5.44 -18.92 3.95
C LEU A 239 -4.70 -19.13 5.27
N SER A 240 -3.70 -20.02 5.27
CA SER A 240 -2.87 -20.29 6.44
C SER A 240 -2.01 -19.09 6.89
N GLY A 241 -1.83 -18.10 6.01
CA GLY A 241 -1.08 -16.89 6.33
C GLY A 241 0.44 -17.09 6.39
N LEU A 242 1.11 -16.14 7.05
CA LEU A 242 2.57 -16.12 7.20
C LEU A 242 2.96 -15.84 8.66
N VAL A 243 3.83 -16.66 9.22
CA VAL A 243 4.53 -16.37 10.47
C VAL A 243 5.71 -15.45 10.16
N LEU A 244 5.78 -14.29 10.84
CA LEU A 244 6.78 -13.27 10.57
C LEU A 244 8.13 -13.58 11.23
N HIS A 245 8.09 -14.02 12.49
CA HIS A 245 9.32 -14.25 13.28
C HIS A 245 9.40 -15.67 13.80
N GLU A 246 10.62 -16.17 13.84
CA GLU A 246 10.98 -17.38 14.57
C GLU A 246 10.91 -17.15 16.10
N ALA A 247 10.95 -18.21 16.90
CA ALA A 247 10.95 -18.14 18.36
C ALA A 247 12.03 -17.20 18.90
N GLY A 248 13.20 -17.15 18.25
CA GLY A 248 14.34 -16.27 18.59
C GLY A 248 14.16 -14.80 18.17
N GLY A 249 13.05 -14.42 17.56
CA GLY A 249 12.75 -13.04 17.14
C GLY A 249 13.33 -12.62 15.77
N ARG A 250 14.10 -13.46 15.11
CA ARG A 250 14.57 -13.28 13.74
C ARG A 250 13.38 -13.46 12.78
N TYR A 251 13.35 -12.75 11.65
CA TYR A 251 12.37 -13.02 10.61
C TYR A 251 12.49 -14.46 10.09
N THR A 252 11.37 -15.09 9.75
CA THR A 252 11.37 -16.36 9.02
C THR A 252 11.95 -16.14 7.61
N ASP A 253 12.48 -17.19 6.98
CA ASP A 253 13.07 -17.09 5.65
C ASP A 253 12.08 -16.51 4.62
N LYS A 254 10.79 -16.86 4.72
CA LYS A 254 9.74 -16.30 3.85
C LYS A 254 9.51 -14.80 4.11
N ALA A 255 9.47 -14.41 5.37
CA ALA A 255 9.32 -12.99 5.75
C ALA A 255 10.54 -12.18 5.30
N GLU A 256 11.75 -12.70 5.52
CA GLU A 256 13.00 -12.07 5.08
C GLU A 256 13.03 -11.92 3.54
N ALA A 257 12.62 -12.93 2.78
CA ALA A 257 12.55 -12.85 1.33
C ALA A 257 11.62 -11.71 0.85
N VAL A 258 10.45 -11.55 1.47
CA VAL A 258 9.54 -10.43 1.15
C VAL A 258 10.19 -9.08 1.48
N LEU A 259 10.72 -8.93 2.71
CA LEU A 259 11.22 -7.65 3.20
C LEU A 259 12.53 -7.22 2.52
N ARG A 260 13.40 -8.16 2.12
CA ARG A 260 14.73 -7.87 1.60
C ARG A 260 14.83 -7.99 0.09
N THR A 261 14.17 -8.97 -0.50
CA THR A 261 14.26 -9.19 -1.95
C THR A 261 13.02 -8.77 -2.72
N GLY A 262 11.95 -8.39 -2.02
CA GLY A 262 10.67 -8.06 -2.64
C GLY A 262 9.94 -9.28 -3.20
N ALA A 263 10.15 -10.47 -2.63
CA ALA A 263 9.43 -11.66 -3.05
C ALA A 263 7.92 -11.44 -2.94
N ALA A 264 7.15 -11.98 -3.91
CA ALA A 264 5.70 -11.95 -3.86
C ALA A 264 5.16 -12.87 -2.75
N LEU A 265 4.00 -12.50 -2.21
CA LEU A 265 3.17 -13.39 -1.42
C LEU A 265 2.20 -14.12 -2.37
N GLU A 266 2.20 -15.45 -2.30
CA GLU A 266 1.27 -16.27 -3.09
C GLU A 266 -0.04 -16.39 -2.33
N LEU A 267 -1.07 -15.66 -2.75
CA LEU A 267 -2.41 -15.73 -2.19
C LEU A 267 -3.29 -16.78 -2.90
N GLY A 268 -2.76 -17.44 -3.92
CA GLY A 268 -3.46 -18.37 -4.79
C GLY A 268 -4.44 -17.65 -5.73
N ASP A 269 -4.65 -18.23 -6.88
CA ASP A 269 -5.65 -17.76 -7.87
C ASP A 269 -7.07 -18.10 -7.44
#